data_c8d3529e6be0a0b109d2c7cae2eee902
#
_entry.id   c8d3529e6be0a0b109d2c7cae2eee902
#
_cell.length_a   1.000
_cell.length_b   1.000
_cell.length_c   1.000
_cell.angle_alpha   90.00
_cell.angle_beta   90.00
_cell.angle_gamma   90.00
#
_symmetry.space_group_name_H-M   'P 1'
#
loop_
_entity.id
_entity.type
_entity.pdbx_description
1 polymer ?
#
loop_
_entity_poly.entity_id
_entity_poly.type
_entity_poly.pdbx_seq_one_letter_code
_entity_poly.pdbx_strand_id
1 'polypeptide(L)'
;MVAPRFLFALLGCAVLLLTGCTGSSGSRDGTVDGSGESRPVPRDRDGRSESATGDFDKDGYDDFVTVEANRASGGSGGHVVVVPGSKSGLDAARATRYVDVYSAPLLRGDLDGDGFTDLVATREPTRPGRKAEPGAAYQAVVMFGGMNGLGKPVAVAAPRRFLAVAVADVDGDGALDLIDRGKGAQEKDPERIAGRIAYGPIDRDGAPARLVQQDWEAAGGGATSGDFDADGFGDLLFTGSPPYAEDEEPGPDPVPAAAYFRGSPDGPVPADPPRGLDNGTEDGVLTPLAGDVNGDGITDLLVGGGGVAPPAEGLDPGQLTIVHGAPGGPGTGRRNTVFSQETPGIPGDSQGKDMFGAVSGTGDVNGDGHPDLVINTPGEDKAGRFTLLPGAIDGSGPDPSRATAFDATTYGVKSISATMPLLDIDGDGHTDVVAETSDGFLLFPGGAAEFPAREPELTEGAKDVR
;
A
#
# COMPACT_ATOMS: atom_id res chain seq x y z
N MET A 1 -0.05 15.12 40.19
CA MET A 1 -0.27 13.65 40.09
C MET A 1 0.03 13.30 38.66
N VAL A 2 1.09 12.61 38.42
CA VAL A 2 1.64 12.35 37.08
C VAL A 2 0.90 11.13 36.54
N ALA A 3 0.15 11.29 35.49
CA ALA A 3 -0.49 10.17 34.76
C ALA A 3 0.57 9.37 34.00
N PRO A 4 0.47 8.04 33.96
CA PRO A 4 1.43 7.24 33.21
C PRO A 4 1.19 7.41 31.70
N ARG A 5 2.22 7.84 30.99
CA ARG A 5 2.28 7.81 29.54
C ARG A 5 2.20 6.37 29.07
N PHE A 6 1.08 6.00 28.46
CA PHE A 6 0.99 4.78 27.69
C PHE A 6 1.75 4.99 26.38
N LEU A 7 2.92 4.43 26.31
CA LEU A 7 3.65 4.25 25.06
C LEU A 7 2.88 3.22 24.25
N PHE A 8 2.10 3.66 23.27
CA PHE A 8 1.52 2.75 22.30
C PHE A 8 2.66 2.19 21.46
N ALA A 9 3.00 0.94 21.72
CA ALA A 9 3.69 0.14 20.73
C ALA A 9 2.67 -0.07 19.59
N LEU A 10 2.75 0.77 18.56
CA LEU A 10 2.17 0.45 17.26
C LEU A 10 2.75 -0.90 16.88
N LEU A 11 1.92 -1.94 16.95
CA LEU A 11 2.18 -3.18 16.23
C LEU A 11 2.36 -2.72 14.79
N GLY A 12 3.58 -2.89 14.27
CA GLY A 12 3.85 -2.55 12.89
C GLY A 12 3.06 -3.50 12.01
N CYS A 13 1.84 -3.11 11.64
CA CYS A 13 1.28 -3.60 10.40
C CYS A 13 2.28 -3.19 9.33
N ALA A 14 2.90 -4.15 8.69
CA ALA A 14 3.67 -3.91 7.49
C ALA A 14 2.67 -3.41 6.45
N VAL A 15 2.55 -2.09 6.33
CA VAL A 15 1.75 -1.48 5.27
C VAL A 15 2.51 -1.73 3.99
N LEU A 16 2.10 -2.76 3.25
CA LEU A 16 2.50 -2.92 1.87
C LEU A 16 1.76 -1.86 1.06
N LEU A 17 2.47 -0.84 0.63
CA LEU A 17 1.96 0.13 -0.30
C LEU A 17 2.04 -0.47 -1.71
N LEU A 18 0.90 -0.76 -2.27
CA LEU A 18 0.77 -1.05 -3.69
C LEU A 18 0.75 0.24 -4.47
N THR A 19 1.67 0.33 -5.38
CA THR A 19 1.58 1.25 -6.49
C THR A 19 1.31 0.42 -7.74
N GLY A 20 0.05 0.40 -8.16
CA GLY A 20 -0.30 -0.18 -9.45
C GLY A 20 0.11 0.76 -10.56
N CYS A 21 1.16 0.45 -11.29
CA CYS A 21 1.45 1.13 -12.53
C CYS A 21 1.09 0.23 -13.70
N THR A 22 0.12 0.65 -14.47
CA THR A 22 -0.20 0.05 -15.76
C THR A 22 0.79 0.56 -16.81
N GLY A 23 1.85 -0.18 -17.06
CA GLY A 23 2.75 0.03 -18.19
C GLY A 23 2.08 -0.43 -19.48
N SER A 24 1.48 0.50 -20.26
CA SER A 24 0.93 0.20 -21.57
C SER A 24 2.01 0.38 -22.64
N SER A 25 2.57 -0.72 -23.14
CA SER A 25 3.33 -0.71 -24.39
C SER A 25 2.38 -0.70 -25.58
N GLY A 26 1.82 0.46 -25.92
CA GLY A 26 0.95 0.67 -27.06
C GLY A 26 1.67 1.43 -28.17
N SER A 27 1.88 0.77 -29.30
CA SER A 27 2.32 1.38 -30.55
C SER A 27 1.31 2.45 -31.01
N ARG A 28 1.81 3.65 -31.28
CA ARG A 28 1.02 4.78 -31.79
C ARG A 28 0.49 4.47 -33.18
N ASP A 29 -0.83 4.51 -33.32
CA ASP A 29 -1.44 5.03 -34.55
C ASP A 29 -2.72 5.77 -34.19
N GLY A 30 -2.79 7.05 -34.58
CA GLY A 30 -3.84 7.95 -34.15
C GLY A 30 -5.10 7.83 -35.00
N THR A 31 -6.23 7.77 -34.33
CA THR A 31 -7.48 8.46 -34.76
C THR A 31 -8.42 8.52 -33.55
N VAL A 32 -8.82 9.74 -33.20
CA VAL A 32 -9.84 10.02 -32.16
C VAL A 32 -11.19 9.72 -32.77
N ASP A 33 -11.93 8.72 -32.24
CA ASP A 33 -13.36 8.60 -32.48
C ASP A 33 -14.09 8.41 -31.15
N GLY A 34 -15.01 9.32 -30.90
CA GLY A 34 -15.74 9.43 -29.64
C GLY A 34 -16.92 8.45 -29.58
N SER A 35 -16.69 7.30 -29.02
CA SER A 35 -17.74 6.41 -28.51
C SER A 35 -17.26 5.84 -27.15
N GLY A 36 -17.98 6.20 -26.09
CA GLY A 36 -17.67 5.79 -24.72
C GLY A 36 -17.89 4.29 -24.53
N GLU A 37 -16.97 3.48 -24.99
CA GLU A 37 -16.81 2.10 -24.56
C GLU A 37 -15.67 2.06 -23.54
N SER A 38 -15.97 1.61 -22.34
CA SER A 38 -14.98 1.30 -21.31
C SER A 38 -13.95 0.33 -21.91
N ARG A 39 -12.71 0.79 -21.98
CA ARG A 39 -11.61 -0.04 -22.47
C ARG A 39 -11.37 -1.14 -21.43
N PRO A 40 -11.36 -2.41 -21.81
CA PRO A 40 -11.03 -3.49 -20.87
C PRO A 40 -9.63 -3.27 -20.30
N VAL A 41 -9.47 -3.48 -18.99
CA VAL A 41 -8.13 -3.58 -18.36
C VAL A 41 -7.32 -4.58 -19.19
N PRO A 42 -6.08 -4.24 -19.60
CA PRO A 42 -5.24 -5.20 -20.30
C PRO A 42 -5.12 -6.48 -19.46
N ARG A 43 -5.43 -7.60 -20.07
CA ARG A 43 -5.22 -8.92 -19.48
C ARG A 43 -4.10 -9.59 -20.26
N ASP A 44 -3.25 -10.34 -19.56
CA ASP A 44 -2.29 -11.20 -20.20
C ASP A 44 -2.98 -12.31 -21.02
N ARG A 45 -2.19 -13.18 -21.67
CA ARG A 45 -2.73 -14.28 -22.48
C ARG A 45 -3.62 -15.25 -21.70
N ASP A 46 -3.53 -15.26 -20.39
CA ASP A 46 -4.25 -16.13 -19.46
C ASP A 46 -5.42 -15.42 -18.76
N GLY A 47 -5.69 -14.14 -19.10
CA GLY A 47 -6.83 -13.37 -18.61
C GLY A 47 -6.59 -12.66 -17.28
N ARG A 48 -5.35 -12.60 -16.79
CA ARG A 48 -4.96 -11.93 -15.54
C ARG A 48 -4.84 -10.42 -15.74
N SER A 49 -5.10 -9.67 -14.68
CA SER A 49 -4.83 -8.23 -14.65
C SER A 49 -3.31 -8.01 -14.69
N GLU A 50 -2.83 -7.09 -15.53
CA GLU A 50 -1.42 -6.64 -15.53
C GLU A 50 -1.05 -5.78 -14.31
N SER A 51 -1.93 -5.66 -13.30
CA SER A 51 -1.57 -5.01 -12.05
C SER A 51 -0.39 -5.75 -11.40
N ALA A 52 0.55 -5.00 -10.83
CA ALA A 52 1.79 -5.50 -10.25
C ALA A 52 1.54 -6.75 -9.41
N THR A 53 1.80 -7.90 -9.99
CA THR A 53 1.58 -9.19 -9.37
C THR A 53 2.62 -9.40 -8.28
N GLY A 54 2.33 -10.22 -7.32
CA GLY A 54 3.31 -10.66 -6.33
C GLY A 54 4.27 -11.72 -6.88
N ASP A 55 4.11 -12.17 -8.11
CA ASP A 55 4.86 -13.26 -8.72
C ASP A 55 6.27 -12.80 -9.13
N PHE A 56 7.26 -13.07 -8.27
CA PHE A 56 8.64 -12.64 -8.48
C PHE A 56 9.44 -13.58 -9.39
N ASP A 57 9.00 -14.82 -9.62
CA ASP A 57 9.71 -15.82 -10.43
C ASP A 57 8.95 -16.27 -11.69
N LYS A 58 7.76 -15.70 -11.90
CA LYS A 58 6.86 -15.99 -13.03
C LYS A 58 6.46 -17.47 -13.13
N ASP A 59 6.30 -18.11 -11.96
CA ASP A 59 5.81 -19.48 -11.91
C ASP A 59 4.27 -19.57 -11.95
N GLY A 60 3.61 -18.42 -11.92
CA GLY A 60 2.18 -18.26 -12.05
C GLY A 60 1.42 -18.23 -10.73
N TYR A 61 2.12 -18.11 -9.63
CA TYR A 61 1.62 -17.97 -8.28
C TYR A 61 2.18 -16.70 -7.66
N ASP A 62 1.33 -15.86 -7.07
CA ASP A 62 1.83 -14.69 -6.38
C ASP A 62 2.56 -15.10 -5.08
N ASP A 63 3.66 -14.42 -4.80
CA ASP A 63 4.46 -14.63 -3.60
C ASP A 63 4.06 -13.64 -2.50
N PHE A 64 3.92 -14.15 -1.29
CA PHE A 64 3.63 -13.33 -0.12
C PHE A 64 4.92 -12.78 0.50
N VAL A 65 4.93 -11.49 0.82
CA VAL A 65 6.08 -10.82 1.46
C VAL A 65 5.65 -10.15 2.75
N THR A 66 6.45 -10.33 3.79
CA THR A 66 6.24 -9.66 5.07
C THR A 66 7.57 -9.18 5.67
N VAL A 67 7.49 -8.25 6.63
CA VAL A 67 8.62 -7.87 7.49
C VAL A 67 8.44 -8.51 8.86
N GLU A 68 9.23 -9.52 9.15
CA GLU A 68 9.25 -10.13 10.47
C GLU A 68 9.98 -9.22 11.47
N ALA A 69 9.23 -8.63 12.39
CA ALA A 69 9.77 -7.69 13.36
C ALA A 69 10.89 -8.30 14.22
N ASN A 70 12.02 -7.64 14.24
CA ASN A 70 13.13 -8.03 15.12
C ASN A 70 12.87 -7.56 16.57
N ARG A 71 12.16 -8.37 17.34
CA ARG A 71 11.82 -8.09 18.75
C ARG A 71 13.04 -7.83 19.65
N ALA A 72 14.22 -8.28 19.23
CA ALA A 72 15.46 -8.11 20.03
C ALA A 72 16.09 -6.74 19.87
N SER A 73 15.74 -5.97 18.86
CA SER A 73 16.37 -4.67 18.55
C SER A 73 15.65 -3.46 19.14
N GLY A 74 14.41 -3.62 19.59
CA GLY A 74 13.58 -2.49 20.04
C GLY A 74 13.27 -1.47 18.95
N GLY A 75 13.53 -1.81 17.68
CA GLY A 75 13.30 -0.97 16.50
C GLY A 75 12.04 -1.40 15.74
N SER A 76 11.63 -0.56 14.80
CA SER A 76 10.49 -0.77 13.91
C SER A 76 10.78 -1.69 12.72
N GLY A 77 12.06 -2.04 12.50
CA GLY A 77 12.49 -2.86 11.37
C GLY A 77 12.65 -4.34 11.68
N GLY A 78 12.72 -5.15 10.65
CA GLY A 78 12.82 -6.59 10.73
C GLY A 78 13.43 -7.23 9.49
N HIS A 79 13.33 -8.54 9.41
CA HIS A 79 13.78 -9.28 8.24
C HIS A 79 12.66 -9.32 7.19
N VAL A 80 13.00 -9.09 5.93
CA VAL A 80 12.07 -9.38 4.84
C VAL A 80 11.99 -10.90 4.68
N VAL A 81 10.78 -11.43 4.68
CA VAL A 81 10.48 -12.84 4.44
C VAL A 81 9.57 -12.93 3.24
N VAL A 82 9.97 -13.74 2.27
CA VAL A 82 9.19 -14.08 1.07
C VAL A 82 8.72 -15.51 1.21
N VAL A 83 7.42 -15.73 1.13
CA VAL A 83 6.80 -17.06 1.16
C VAL A 83 6.20 -17.29 -0.22
N PRO A 84 6.77 -18.21 -1.03
CA PRO A 84 6.24 -18.47 -2.36
C PRO A 84 4.80 -18.97 -2.34
N GLY A 85 4.03 -18.52 -3.33
CA GLY A 85 2.76 -19.12 -3.67
C GLY A 85 2.92 -20.50 -4.28
N SER A 86 1.84 -21.25 -4.35
CA SER A 86 1.77 -22.54 -5.03
C SER A 86 0.31 -22.95 -5.19
N LYS A 87 0.04 -23.89 -6.07
CA LYS A 87 -1.31 -24.46 -6.26
C LYS A 87 -2.01 -24.91 -4.96
N SER A 88 -1.27 -25.14 -3.89
CA SER A 88 -1.81 -25.52 -2.58
C SER A 88 -1.83 -24.35 -1.60
N GLY A 89 -1.54 -23.14 -2.02
CA GLY A 89 -1.43 -21.95 -1.17
C GLY A 89 0.02 -21.60 -0.84
N LEU A 90 0.27 -20.98 0.32
CA LEU A 90 1.59 -20.52 0.74
C LEU A 90 2.55 -21.68 1.03
N ASP A 91 3.70 -21.72 0.38
CA ASP A 91 4.75 -22.73 0.59
C ASP A 91 5.82 -22.25 1.59
N ALA A 92 5.51 -22.36 2.89
CA ALA A 92 6.43 -21.97 3.95
C ALA A 92 7.75 -22.76 3.96
N ALA A 93 7.79 -23.97 3.36
CA ALA A 93 9.01 -24.76 3.28
C ALA A 93 10.04 -24.18 2.30
N ARG A 94 9.58 -23.38 1.33
CA ARG A 94 10.43 -22.64 0.37
C ARG A 94 10.67 -21.18 0.78
N ALA A 95 10.18 -20.75 1.94
CA ALA A 95 10.30 -19.37 2.37
C ALA A 95 11.77 -18.90 2.42
N THR A 96 12.01 -17.70 1.92
CA THR A 96 13.35 -17.07 1.90
C THR A 96 13.38 -15.88 2.85
N ARG A 97 14.42 -15.82 3.68
CA ARG A 97 14.65 -14.72 4.62
C ARG A 97 15.86 -13.88 4.23
N TYR A 98 15.67 -12.58 4.13
CA TYR A 98 16.74 -11.61 3.91
C TYR A 98 17.16 -11.02 5.27
N VAL A 99 18.37 -11.43 5.72
CA VAL A 99 18.84 -11.30 7.12
C VAL A 99 19.51 -9.94 7.37
N ASP A 100 18.87 -8.84 7.01
CA ASP A 100 19.30 -7.49 7.41
C ASP A 100 18.12 -6.80 8.09
N VAL A 101 18.24 -5.56 8.52
CA VAL A 101 17.12 -4.84 9.11
C VAL A 101 16.48 -3.97 8.03
N TYR A 102 15.24 -4.29 7.73
CA TYR A 102 14.44 -3.58 6.74
C TYR A 102 13.21 -2.99 7.40
N SER A 103 12.71 -1.90 6.83
CA SER A 103 11.45 -1.29 7.21
C SER A 103 10.54 -1.10 6.00
N ALA A 104 9.23 -1.00 6.25
CA ALA A 104 8.24 -0.63 5.26
C ALA A 104 8.45 0.83 4.78
N PRO A 105 7.91 1.20 3.61
CA PRO A 105 7.07 0.36 2.77
C PRO A 105 7.86 -0.69 1.99
N LEU A 106 7.20 -1.80 1.63
CA LEU A 106 7.65 -2.75 0.63
C LEU A 106 6.95 -2.40 -0.68
N LEU A 107 7.70 -1.98 -1.69
CA LEU A 107 7.17 -1.56 -2.98
C LEU A 107 7.49 -2.61 -4.03
N ARG A 108 6.61 -2.78 -5.01
CA ARG A 108 6.73 -3.80 -6.05
C ARG A 108 6.66 -3.14 -7.44
N GLY A 109 7.34 -3.72 -8.41
CA GLY A 109 7.29 -3.31 -9.81
C GLY A 109 8.49 -3.81 -10.58
N ASP A 110 8.40 -3.85 -11.90
CA ASP A 110 9.51 -4.18 -12.78
C ASP A 110 10.39 -2.92 -12.97
N LEU A 111 11.46 -2.84 -12.20
CA LEU A 111 12.33 -1.65 -12.14
C LEU A 111 13.46 -1.67 -13.16
N ASP A 112 13.90 -2.85 -13.60
CA ASP A 112 14.96 -2.98 -14.60
C ASP A 112 14.44 -3.27 -16.02
N GLY A 113 13.11 -3.44 -16.17
CA GLY A 113 12.45 -3.64 -17.45
C GLY A 113 12.62 -5.05 -18.02
N ASP A 114 12.98 -6.05 -17.20
CA ASP A 114 13.17 -7.43 -17.65
C ASP A 114 11.89 -8.28 -17.60
N GLY A 115 10.83 -7.67 -17.08
CA GLY A 115 9.50 -8.22 -17.01
C GLY A 115 9.25 -9.06 -15.75
N PHE A 116 10.19 -9.25 -14.83
CA PHE A 116 9.95 -9.83 -13.52
C PHE A 116 9.59 -8.72 -12.51
N THR A 117 8.73 -9.04 -11.56
CA THR A 117 8.44 -8.11 -10.47
C THR A 117 9.63 -8.05 -9.51
N ASP A 118 10.08 -6.84 -9.19
CA ASP A 118 11.12 -6.56 -8.21
C ASP A 118 10.50 -6.12 -6.88
N LEU A 119 11.26 -6.27 -5.80
CA LEU A 119 10.87 -5.79 -4.47
C LEU A 119 11.81 -4.69 -4.00
N VAL A 120 11.24 -3.55 -3.61
CA VAL A 120 11.97 -2.46 -2.96
C VAL A 120 11.69 -2.46 -1.46
N ALA A 121 12.76 -2.38 -0.67
CA ALA A 121 12.68 -2.22 0.77
C ALA A 121 13.64 -1.13 1.26
N THR A 122 13.41 -0.59 2.44
CA THR A 122 14.36 0.34 3.07
C THR A 122 15.24 -0.42 4.05
N ARG A 123 16.55 -0.47 3.80
CA ARG A 123 17.54 -0.98 4.74
C ARG A 123 17.79 0.05 5.82
N GLU A 124 17.63 -0.36 7.09
CA GLU A 124 17.91 0.50 8.23
C GLU A 124 19.42 0.53 8.55
N PRO A 125 19.92 1.66 9.07
CA PRO A 125 21.33 1.80 9.44
C PRO A 125 21.74 1.00 10.69
N THR A 126 20.78 0.44 11.40
CA THR A 126 20.99 -0.30 12.63
C THR A 126 20.97 -1.80 12.39
N ARG A 127 22.01 -2.52 12.81
CA ARG A 127 21.99 -3.98 12.88
C ARG A 127 21.44 -4.43 14.24
N PRO A 128 20.81 -5.61 14.32
CA PRO A 128 20.31 -6.17 15.57
C PRO A 128 21.38 -6.12 16.68
N GLY A 129 21.05 -5.50 17.81
CA GLY A 129 21.95 -5.40 18.97
C GLY A 129 23.10 -4.41 18.83
N ARG A 130 23.15 -3.58 17.79
CA ARG A 130 24.12 -2.49 17.62
C ARG A 130 23.42 -1.14 17.47
N LYS A 131 24.02 -0.10 18.05
CA LYS A 131 23.62 1.28 17.74
C LYS A 131 24.03 1.60 16.31
N ALA A 132 23.25 2.46 15.63
CA ALA A 132 23.64 2.99 14.33
C ALA A 132 25.04 3.63 14.41
N GLU A 133 25.88 3.34 13.43
CA GLU A 133 27.15 4.03 13.28
C GLU A 133 26.87 5.52 12.99
N PRO A 134 27.68 6.45 13.51
CA PRO A 134 27.53 7.87 13.18
C PRO A 134 27.59 8.09 11.67
N GLY A 135 26.54 8.69 11.11
CA GLY A 135 26.43 8.92 9.67
C GLY A 135 25.85 7.76 8.86
N ALA A 136 25.50 6.64 9.49
CA ALA A 136 24.75 5.58 8.82
C ALA A 136 23.35 6.11 8.42
N ALA A 137 22.95 5.82 7.19
CA ALA A 137 21.73 6.34 6.61
C ALA A 137 20.79 5.19 6.19
N TYR A 138 19.50 5.46 6.23
CA TYR A 138 18.49 4.61 5.59
C TYR A 138 18.75 4.58 4.09
N GLN A 139 18.59 3.42 3.49
CA GLN A 139 18.89 3.23 2.08
C GLN A 139 17.86 2.30 1.42
N ALA A 140 17.25 2.77 0.34
CA ALA A 140 16.45 1.89 -0.48
C ALA A 140 17.35 0.81 -1.11
N VAL A 141 16.85 -0.40 -1.11
CA VAL A 141 17.47 -1.54 -1.79
C VAL A 141 16.44 -2.18 -2.71
N VAL A 142 16.89 -2.66 -3.85
CA VAL A 142 16.10 -3.44 -4.80
C VAL A 142 16.53 -4.89 -4.70
N MET A 143 15.58 -5.79 -4.59
CA MET A 143 15.73 -7.22 -4.75
C MET A 143 15.10 -7.57 -6.09
N PHE A 144 15.94 -7.73 -7.12
CA PHE A 144 15.47 -7.99 -8.48
C PHE A 144 14.89 -9.38 -8.61
N GLY A 145 13.71 -9.45 -9.24
CA GLY A 145 13.04 -10.68 -9.60
C GLY A 145 13.80 -11.52 -10.63
N GLY A 146 13.38 -12.74 -10.83
CA GLY A 146 13.97 -13.65 -11.82
C GLY A 146 13.56 -15.08 -11.58
N MET A 147 13.78 -15.98 -12.52
CA MET A 147 13.35 -17.39 -12.52
C MET A 147 13.66 -18.22 -11.25
N ASN A 148 14.37 -17.66 -10.29
CA ASN A 148 14.66 -18.30 -8.99
C ASN A 148 14.15 -17.46 -7.81
N GLY A 149 13.18 -16.58 -8.04
CA GLY A 149 12.69 -15.61 -7.08
C GLY A 149 13.59 -14.39 -6.94
N LEU A 150 13.42 -13.67 -5.84
CA LEU A 150 14.15 -12.43 -5.60
C LEU A 150 15.65 -12.64 -5.38
N GLY A 151 16.46 -11.80 -6.03
CA GLY A 151 17.89 -11.76 -5.89
C GLY A 151 18.38 -11.17 -4.56
N LYS A 152 19.69 -10.98 -4.44
CA LYS A 152 20.26 -10.30 -3.26
C LYS A 152 19.93 -8.82 -3.30
N PRO A 153 19.73 -8.19 -2.13
CA PRO A 153 19.46 -6.77 -2.04
C PRO A 153 20.61 -5.93 -2.60
N VAL A 154 20.31 -5.07 -3.57
CA VAL A 154 21.21 -4.12 -4.20
C VAL A 154 20.80 -2.71 -3.78
N ALA A 155 21.75 -1.92 -3.29
CA ALA A 155 21.45 -0.57 -2.86
C ALA A 155 21.22 0.36 -4.04
N VAL A 156 20.19 1.17 -4.00
CA VAL A 156 19.99 2.24 -4.98
C VAL A 156 21.18 3.21 -4.91
N ALA A 157 21.80 3.47 -6.07
CA ALA A 157 23.00 4.32 -6.18
C ALA A 157 22.62 5.80 -6.05
N ALA A 158 22.35 6.23 -4.82
CA ALA A 158 22.02 7.61 -4.48
C ALA A 158 22.94 8.12 -3.36
N PRO A 159 23.36 9.41 -3.43
CA PRO A 159 24.18 9.98 -2.37
C PRO A 159 23.37 10.15 -1.08
N ARG A 160 23.96 9.78 0.07
CA ARG A 160 23.36 9.85 1.40
C ARG A 160 22.12 8.96 1.55
N ARG A 161 21.18 9.36 2.44
CA ARG A 161 19.89 8.73 2.68
C ARG A 161 19.03 8.76 1.42
N PHE A 162 18.44 7.63 1.04
CA PHE A 162 17.39 7.51 0.04
C PHE A 162 16.31 6.58 0.60
N LEU A 163 15.10 7.11 0.82
CA LEU A 163 13.95 6.37 1.30
C LEU A 163 12.92 6.30 0.19
N ALA A 164 12.84 5.18 -0.49
CA ALA A 164 11.76 4.96 -1.44
C ALA A 164 10.43 4.90 -0.69
N VAL A 165 9.50 5.77 -1.06
CA VAL A 165 8.16 5.86 -0.47
C VAL A 165 7.05 5.56 -1.47
N ALA A 166 7.35 5.59 -2.78
CA ALA A 166 6.46 5.21 -3.86
C ALA A 166 7.26 4.74 -5.08
N VAL A 167 6.58 4.00 -5.94
CA VAL A 167 7.02 3.56 -7.28
C VAL A 167 5.96 3.98 -8.28
N ALA A 168 6.33 4.65 -9.36
CA ALA A 168 5.43 5.05 -10.44
C ALA A 168 6.22 5.43 -11.69
N ASP A 169 5.64 5.32 -12.85
CA ASP A 169 6.15 5.95 -14.08
C ASP A 169 5.62 7.39 -14.11
N VAL A 170 6.37 8.32 -13.48
CA VAL A 170 5.91 9.70 -13.30
C VAL A 170 6.18 10.60 -14.49
N ASP A 171 7.01 10.17 -15.45
CA ASP A 171 7.30 10.92 -16.68
C ASP A 171 6.80 10.24 -17.96
N GLY A 172 6.16 9.06 -17.83
CA GLY A 172 5.48 8.36 -18.92
C GLY A 172 6.43 7.74 -19.94
N ASP A 173 7.67 7.45 -19.56
CA ASP A 173 8.66 6.86 -20.45
C ASP A 173 8.56 5.32 -20.53
N GLY A 174 7.70 4.72 -19.70
CA GLY A 174 7.42 3.29 -19.61
C GLY A 174 8.32 2.54 -18.63
N ALA A 175 9.22 3.22 -17.93
CA ALA A 175 10.01 2.67 -16.85
C ALA A 175 9.50 3.17 -15.48
N LEU A 176 9.58 2.31 -14.45
CA LEU A 176 9.16 2.70 -13.11
C LEU A 176 10.23 3.50 -12.39
N ASP A 177 9.80 4.60 -11.76
CA ASP A 177 10.64 5.50 -10.98
C ASP A 177 10.51 5.24 -9.50
N LEU A 178 11.60 5.46 -8.75
CA LEU A 178 11.59 5.43 -7.29
C LEU A 178 11.54 6.84 -6.72
N ILE A 179 10.59 7.06 -5.85
CA ILE A 179 10.31 8.36 -5.24
C ILE A 179 10.86 8.40 -3.82
N ASP A 180 11.80 9.30 -3.56
CA ASP A 180 12.32 9.62 -2.21
C ASP A 180 11.73 10.94 -1.72
N ARG A 181 10.97 10.87 -0.66
CA ARG A 181 10.37 12.06 -0.04
C ARG A 181 11.41 13.04 0.52
N GLY A 182 12.63 12.57 0.81
CA GLY A 182 13.61 13.37 1.55
C GLY A 182 13.29 13.47 3.04
N LYS A 183 13.73 14.56 3.66
CA LYS A 183 13.52 14.86 5.08
C LYS A 183 13.30 16.35 5.27
N GLY A 184 12.15 16.72 5.80
CA GLY A 184 11.89 18.09 6.23
C GLY A 184 12.83 18.53 7.37
N ALA A 185 13.11 19.82 7.51
CA ALA A 185 13.78 20.35 8.66
C ALA A 185 12.87 20.21 9.90
N GLN A 186 13.44 19.79 11.03
CA GLN A 186 12.77 19.73 12.32
C GLN A 186 13.55 20.58 13.33
N GLU A 187 12.90 21.09 14.38
CA GLU A 187 13.55 21.94 15.39
C GLU A 187 14.82 21.31 15.99
N LYS A 188 14.79 19.99 16.24
CA LYS A 188 15.93 19.23 16.79
C LYS A 188 16.93 18.75 15.75
N ASP A 189 16.62 18.86 14.49
CA ASP A 189 17.44 18.44 13.36
C ASP A 189 17.17 19.36 12.15
N PRO A 190 17.86 20.49 12.10
CA PRO A 190 17.63 21.51 11.07
C PRO A 190 18.15 21.10 9.68
N GLU A 191 18.75 19.92 9.54
CA GLU A 191 19.24 19.44 8.25
C GLU A 191 18.05 18.99 7.39
N ARG A 192 17.64 19.86 6.46
CA ARG A 192 16.69 19.50 5.39
C ARG A 192 17.42 18.67 4.34
N ILE A 193 16.85 17.51 4.00
CA ILE A 193 17.28 16.69 2.87
C ILE A 193 16.19 16.76 1.84
N ALA A 194 16.46 17.35 0.69
CA ALA A 194 15.51 17.40 -0.42
C ALA A 194 15.16 15.98 -0.88
N GLY A 195 13.92 15.81 -1.30
CA GLY A 195 13.49 14.59 -1.96
C GLY A 195 14.17 14.40 -3.31
N ARG A 196 14.04 13.23 -3.87
CA ARG A 196 14.63 12.88 -5.16
C ARG A 196 13.75 11.91 -5.90
N ILE A 197 13.91 11.93 -7.21
CA ILE A 197 13.37 10.90 -8.09
C ILE A 197 14.54 10.16 -8.71
N ALA A 198 14.60 8.86 -8.51
CA ALA A 198 15.48 7.96 -9.23
C ALA A 198 14.69 7.41 -10.41
N TYR A 199 14.84 8.06 -11.56
CA TYR A 199 14.14 7.67 -12.79
C TYR A 199 14.65 6.33 -13.30
N GLY A 200 13.71 5.50 -13.72
CA GLY A 200 13.96 4.20 -14.29
C GLY A 200 14.62 4.21 -15.69
N PRO A 201 15.01 3.04 -16.18
CA PRO A 201 15.12 1.81 -15.43
C PRO A 201 16.24 1.86 -14.36
N ILE A 202 16.06 1.12 -13.28
CA ILE A 202 17.09 0.92 -12.25
C ILE A 202 17.90 -0.33 -12.64
N ASP A 203 19.16 -0.18 -12.98
CA ASP A 203 19.96 -1.33 -13.39
C ASP A 203 20.29 -2.31 -12.24
N ARG A 204 20.77 -3.50 -12.56
CA ARG A 204 21.07 -4.54 -11.57
C ARG A 204 22.28 -4.23 -10.65
N ASP A 205 22.97 -3.12 -10.88
CA ASP A 205 23.96 -2.55 -9.96
C ASP A 205 23.33 -1.46 -9.07
N GLY A 206 22.02 -1.19 -9.22
CA GLY A 206 21.24 -0.23 -8.45
C GLY A 206 21.33 1.19 -8.98
N ALA A 207 21.90 1.42 -10.17
CA ALA A 207 22.01 2.74 -10.73
C ALA A 207 20.74 3.14 -11.50
N PRO A 208 20.10 4.27 -11.14
CA PRO A 208 18.99 4.82 -11.92
C PRO A 208 19.51 5.43 -13.23
N ALA A 209 18.67 5.45 -14.26
CA ALA A 209 18.99 6.13 -15.51
C ALA A 209 19.26 7.63 -15.28
N ARG A 210 18.57 8.22 -14.34
CA ARG A 210 18.72 9.63 -13.95
C ARG A 210 18.34 9.81 -12.47
N LEU A 211 19.09 10.61 -11.72
CA LEU A 211 18.73 10.99 -10.35
C LEU A 211 18.50 12.50 -10.29
N VAL A 212 17.30 12.92 -9.94
CA VAL A 212 16.91 14.35 -9.91
C VAL A 212 16.49 14.73 -8.49
N GLN A 213 16.97 15.87 -8.04
CA GLN A 213 16.50 16.46 -6.79
C GLN A 213 15.11 17.10 -7.03
N GLN A 214 14.17 16.76 -6.17
CA GLN A 214 12.82 17.29 -6.19
C GLN A 214 12.50 17.90 -4.83
N ASP A 215 11.99 19.10 -4.80
CA ASP A 215 11.53 19.74 -3.57
C ASP A 215 10.03 19.50 -3.41
N TRP A 216 9.69 18.62 -2.46
CA TRP A 216 8.30 18.35 -2.13
C TRP A 216 7.85 19.33 -1.06
N GLU A 217 6.88 20.17 -1.38
CA GLU A 217 6.16 20.98 -0.40
C GLU A 217 5.07 20.13 0.27
N ALA A 218 5.49 19.10 1.01
CA ALA A 218 4.57 18.14 1.59
C ALA A 218 4.87 17.88 3.07
N ALA A 219 3.81 17.60 3.84
CA ALA A 219 3.93 17.11 5.21
C ALA A 219 4.72 15.79 5.26
N GLY A 220 5.36 15.54 6.38
CA GLY A 220 6.04 14.28 6.63
C GLY A 220 5.04 13.14 6.78
N GLY A 221 5.17 12.04 6.06
CA GLY A 221 4.27 10.88 6.11
C GLY A 221 4.59 9.87 5.03
N GLY A 222 3.60 9.12 4.59
CA GLY A 222 3.66 8.19 3.48
C GLY A 222 3.43 8.87 2.13
N ALA A 223 3.58 8.10 1.08
CA ALA A 223 3.18 8.48 -0.26
C ALA A 223 2.38 7.34 -0.91
N THR A 224 1.45 7.70 -1.75
CA THR A 224 0.66 6.79 -2.58
C THR A 224 0.80 7.23 -4.02
N SER A 225 0.91 6.29 -4.94
CA SER A 225 0.99 6.58 -6.37
C SER A 225 -0.04 5.79 -7.15
N GLY A 226 -0.42 6.32 -8.31
CA GLY A 226 -1.36 5.74 -9.26
C GLY A 226 -1.71 6.75 -10.32
N ASP A 227 -2.33 6.33 -11.40
CA ASP A 227 -2.90 7.23 -12.38
C ASP A 227 -4.32 7.61 -11.89
N PHE A 228 -4.40 8.71 -11.12
CA PHE A 228 -5.65 9.14 -10.48
C PHE A 228 -6.50 10.03 -11.38
N ASP A 229 -5.97 10.47 -12.51
CA ASP A 229 -6.68 11.33 -13.45
C ASP A 229 -6.78 10.78 -14.88
N ALA A 230 -6.33 9.53 -15.06
CA ALA A 230 -6.41 8.77 -16.32
C ALA A 230 -5.67 9.47 -17.48
N ASP A 231 -4.59 10.19 -17.21
CA ASP A 231 -3.78 10.83 -18.24
C ASP A 231 -2.60 9.96 -18.73
N GLY A 232 -2.38 8.82 -18.06
CA GLY A 232 -1.38 7.82 -18.39
C GLY A 232 -0.01 8.04 -17.75
N PHE A 233 0.10 9.02 -16.85
CA PHE A 233 1.28 9.26 -16.03
C PHE A 233 1.01 8.85 -14.58
N GLY A 234 2.02 8.37 -13.88
CA GLY A 234 1.90 8.08 -12.46
C GLY A 234 1.85 9.36 -11.62
N ASP A 235 0.77 9.54 -10.89
CA ASP A 235 0.59 10.64 -9.95
C ASP A 235 1.11 10.27 -8.56
N LEU A 236 1.32 11.29 -7.71
CA LEU A 236 1.79 11.11 -6.35
C LEU A 236 0.90 11.88 -5.36
N LEU A 237 0.47 11.21 -4.32
CA LEU A 237 -0.18 11.82 -3.17
C LEU A 237 0.67 11.60 -1.93
N PHE A 238 1.18 12.68 -1.35
CA PHE A 238 1.86 12.65 -0.06
C PHE A 238 0.87 12.99 1.05
N THR A 239 0.87 12.20 2.12
CA THR A 239 0.04 12.45 3.31
C THR A 239 0.87 12.36 4.56
N GLY A 240 0.43 13.00 5.63
CA GLY A 240 1.10 12.92 6.92
C GLY A 240 0.47 13.83 7.96
N SER A 241 0.94 13.69 9.18
CA SER A 241 0.56 14.62 10.24
C SER A 241 1.31 15.94 10.08
N PRO A 242 0.65 17.06 10.30
CA PRO A 242 1.33 18.35 10.36
C PRO A 242 2.46 18.30 11.43
N PRO A 243 3.58 18.96 11.19
CA PRO A 243 4.74 18.90 12.09
C PRO A 243 4.58 19.71 13.38
N TYR A 244 3.36 20.02 13.79
CA TYR A 244 3.08 20.81 14.99
C TYR A 244 3.08 19.95 16.25
N ALA A 245 3.70 20.45 17.32
CA ALA A 245 3.50 19.89 18.65
C ALA A 245 2.07 20.18 19.12
N GLU A 246 1.51 19.30 19.94
CA GLU A 246 0.12 19.41 20.45
C GLU A 246 -0.22 20.77 21.10
N ASP A 247 0.79 21.57 21.46
CA ASP A 247 0.67 22.88 22.12
C ASP A 247 1.15 24.06 21.24
N GLU A 248 1.48 23.84 19.96
CA GLU A 248 1.95 24.90 19.05
C GLU A 248 0.84 25.32 18.09
N GLU A 249 0.54 26.62 18.04
CA GLU A 249 -0.33 27.15 16.98
C GLU A 249 0.35 27.02 15.64
N PRO A 250 -0.41 26.64 14.56
CA PRO A 250 0.12 26.62 13.20
C PRO A 250 0.79 27.97 12.88
N GLY A 251 1.99 27.90 12.31
CA GLY A 251 2.65 29.09 11.79
C GLY A 251 1.81 29.78 10.71
N PRO A 252 2.24 30.96 10.24
CA PRO A 252 1.50 31.71 9.20
C PRO A 252 1.32 30.93 7.89
N ASP A 253 2.17 29.95 7.63
CA ASP A 253 2.12 29.08 6.45
C ASP A 253 2.05 27.61 6.91
N PRO A 254 0.86 27.08 7.23
CA PRO A 254 0.69 25.71 7.67
C PRO A 254 1.06 24.73 6.55
N VAL A 255 1.86 23.70 6.89
CA VAL A 255 2.16 22.62 5.96
C VAL A 255 0.87 21.81 5.73
N PRO A 256 0.43 21.62 4.49
CA PRO A 256 -0.79 20.88 4.22
C PRO A 256 -0.66 19.41 4.64
N ALA A 257 -1.74 18.82 5.14
CA ALA A 257 -1.80 17.41 5.53
C ALA A 257 -1.68 16.46 4.33
N ALA A 258 -2.00 16.96 3.13
CA ALA A 258 -1.85 16.26 1.87
C ALA A 258 -1.27 17.18 0.80
N ALA A 259 -0.40 16.63 -0.06
CA ALA A 259 0.10 17.33 -1.25
C ALA A 259 0.02 16.38 -2.44
N TYR A 260 -0.60 16.87 -3.52
CA TYR A 260 -0.84 16.13 -4.74
C TYR A 260 0.03 16.64 -5.87
N PHE A 261 0.64 15.72 -6.60
CA PHE A 261 1.46 16.00 -7.78
C PHE A 261 0.97 15.11 -8.91
N ARG A 262 0.65 15.75 -10.04
CA ARG A 262 0.32 15.02 -11.27
C ARG A 262 1.60 14.66 -12.00
N GLY A 263 1.63 13.45 -12.56
CA GLY A 263 2.67 13.04 -13.48
C GLY A 263 2.66 13.91 -14.75
N SER A 264 3.80 14.03 -15.43
CA SER A 264 3.90 14.73 -16.70
C SER A 264 5.21 14.36 -17.41
N PRO A 265 5.35 14.61 -18.74
CA PRO A 265 6.59 14.30 -19.48
C PRO A 265 7.85 14.99 -18.94
N ASP A 266 7.69 16.04 -18.15
CA ASP A 266 8.80 16.75 -17.49
C ASP A 266 9.00 16.32 -16.03
N GLY A 267 8.22 15.32 -15.55
CA GLY A 267 8.14 14.84 -14.18
C GLY A 267 6.97 15.45 -13.40
N PRO A 268 6.84 15.13 -12.09
CA PRO A 268 5.68 15.51 -11.29
C PRO A 268 5.52 17.02 -11.13
N VAL A 269 4.30 17.52 -11.29
CA VAL A 269 3.92 18.92 -11.11
C VAL A 269 2.90 19.08 -9.98
N PRO A 270 3.02 20.11 -9.12
CA PRO A 270 2.05 20.35 -8.05
C PRO A 270 0.65 20.56 -8.59
N ALA A 271 -0.34 20.00 -7.91
CA ALA A 271 -1.76 20.16 -8.20
C ALA A 271 -2.56 20.31 -6.90
N ASP A 272 -3.83 20.73 -7.03
CA ASP A 272 -4.69 20.87 -5.86
C ASP A 272 -4.94 19.48 -5.22
N PRO A 273 -4.77 19.34 -3.89
CA PRO A 273 -5.03 18.08 -3.23
C PRO A 273 -6.51 17.69 -3.32
N PRO A 274 -6.81 16.38 -3.29
CA PRO A 274 -8.19 15.90 -3.35
C PRO A 274 -9.06 16.50 -2.25
N ARG A 275 -10.28 16.88 -2.59
CA ARG A 275 -11.24 17.42 -1.62
C ARG A 275 -11.56 16.40 -0.53
N GLY A 276 -11.50 16.83 0.72
CA GLY A 276 -11.71 15.98 1.89
C GLY A 276 -10.42 15.43 2.49
N LEU A 277 -9.26 15.66 1.84
CA LEU A 277 -7.92 15.43 2.41
C LEU A 277 -7.21 16.74 2.78
N ASP A 278 -7.79 17.87 2.40
CA ASP A 278 -7.31 19.24 2.66
C ASP A 278 -7.44 19.67 4.12
N ASN A 279 -8.33 19.02 4.87
CA ASN A 279 -8.60 19.33 6.27
C ASN A 279 -8.03 18.23 7.18
N GLY A 280 -6.69 18.03 7.15
CA GLY A 280 -6.05 17.07 8.03
C GLY A 280 -6.58 17.20 9.47
N THR A 281 -7.01 16.08 10.06
CA THR A 281 -7.36 16.04 11.49
C THR A 281 -6.09 16.29 12.31
N GLU A 282 -6.23 16.69 13.58
CA GLU A 282 -5.08 16.84 14.49
C GLU A 282 -4.24 15.55 14.57
N ASP A 283 -4.84 14.41 14.28
CA ASP A 283 -4.21 13.09 14.25
C ASP A 283 -3.53 12.74 12.90
N GLY A 284 -3.67 13.58 11.87
CA GLY A 284 -3.11 13.37 10.53
C GLY A 284 -3.98 12.49 9.64
N VAL A 285 -3.56 12.34 8.39
CA VAL A 285 -4.16 11.45 7.40
C VAL A 285 -3.28 10.20 7.29
N LEU A 286 -3.86 9.02 7.47
CA LEU A 286 -3.16 7.76 7.17
C LEU A 286 -2.79 7.74 5.69
N THR A 287 -1.68 7.11 5.36
CA THR A 287 -1.29 6.95 3.95
C THR A 287 -2.38 6.17 3.22
N PRO A 288 -3.03 6.76 2.20
CA PRO A 288 -4.04 6.06 1.44
C PRO A 288 -3.44 4.84 0.72
N LEU A 289 -4.29 3.88 0.41
CA LEU A 289 -3.98 2.86 -0.59
C LEU A 289 -4.61 3.26 -1.93
N ALA A 290 -4.04 2.78 -3.00
CA ALA A 290 -4.52 2.99 -4.35
C ALA A 290 -5.17 1.71 -4.89
N GLY A 291 -6.25 1.84 -5.65
CA GLY A 291 -6.90 0.73 -6.33
C GLY A 291 -8.17 1.18 -7.05
N ASP A 292 -8.51 0.52 -8.13
CA ASP A 292 -9.76 0.77 -8.85
C ASP A 292 -10.88 -0.01 -8.15
N VAL A 293 -11.73 0.69 -7.38
CA VAL A 293 -12.78 0.04 -6.57
C VAL A 293 -14.11 -0.11 -7.31
N ASN A 294 -14.23 0.50 -8.48
CA ASN A 294 -15.47 0.50 -9.23
C ASN A 294 -15.33 -0.12 -10.64
N GLY A 295 -14.12 -0.51 -11.03
CA GLY A 295 -13.83 -1.15 -12.30
C GLY A 295 -13.90 -0.19 -13.50
N ASP A 296 -13.74 1.13 -13.29
CA ASP A 296 -13.79 2.12 -14.38
C ASP A 296 -12.43 2.34 -15.06
N GLY A 297 -11.38 1.71 -14.56
CA GLY A 297 -10.03 1.77 -15.08
C GLY A 297 -9.23 2.98 -14.59
N ILE A 298 -9.76 3.78 -13.66
CA ILE A 298 -9.07 4.90 -13.03
C ILE A 298 -8.75 4.53 -11.59
N THR A 299 -7.55 4.82 -11.16
CA THR A 299 -7.14 4.51 -9.79
C THR A 299 -7.85 5.41 -8.79
N ASP A 300 -8.50 4.80 -7.78
CA ASP A 300 -9.13 5.47 -6.64
C ASP A 300 -8.18 5.51 -5.44
N LEU A 301 -8.47 6.41 -4.48
CA LEU A 301 -7.77 6.48 -3.21
C LEU A 301 -8.63 5.92 -2.08
N LEU A 302 -8.09 4.96 -1.34
CA LEU A 302 -8.68 4.34 -0.17
C LEU A 302 -8.11 5.00 1.09
N VAL A 303 -8.83 5.94 1.68
CA VAL A 303 -8.38 6.74 2.82
C VAL A 303 -9.02 6.22 4.10
N GLY A 304 -8.25 5.48 4.88
CA GLY A 304 -8.65 5.03 6.21
C GLY A 304 -8.35 6.07 7.28
N GLY A 305 -8.94 5.91 8.44
CA GLY A 305 -8.62 6.71 9.64
C GLY A 305 -9.83 7.31 10.32
N GLY A 306 -9.56 8.03 11.42
CA GLY A 306 -10.53 8.79 12.16
C GLY A 306 -11.23 9.80 11.28
N GLY A 307 -12.54 9.77 11.30
CA GLY A 307 -13.38 10.51 10.37
C GLY A 307 -13.08 12.00 10.29
N VAL A 308 -13.58 12.61 9.22
CA VAL A 308 -13.52 14.06 8.93
C VAL A 308 -14.16 14.95 10.06
N ALA A 309 -14.72 14.33 11.08
CA ALA A 309 -15.21 14.98 12.30
C ALA A 309 -14.43 14.46 13.50
N PRO A 310 -13.95 15.35 14.41
CA PRO A 310 -13.30 14.89 15.63
C PRO A 310 -14.25 13.97 16.39
N PRO A 311 -13.78 12.78 16.81
CA PRO A 311 -14.60 11.87 17.60
C PRO A 311 -14.97 12.54 18.92
N ALA A 312 -16.22 12.35 19.35
CA ALA A 312 -16.62 12.78 20.69
C ALA A 312 -15.76 12.02 21.71
N GLU A 313 -14.94 12.77 22.46
CA GLU A 313 -14.10 12.32 23.58
C GLU A 313 -13.64 10.84 23.53
N GLY A 314 -12.52 10.58 22.87
CA GLY A 314 -11.73 9.34 23.05
C GLY A 314 -12.21 8.11 22.30
N LEU A 315 -13.13 8.27 21.38
CA LEU A 315 -13.70 7.20 20.57
C LEU A 315 -13.40 7.45 19.09
N ASP A 316 -12.49 6.70 18.51
CA ASP A 316 -12.33 6.64 17.05
C ASP A 316 -12.80 5.27 16.56
N PRO A 317 -14.07 5.13 16.14
CA PRO A 317 -14.55 3.89 15.56
C PRO A 317 -13.97 3.63 14.17
N GLY A 318 -13.37 4.64 13.54
CA GLY A 318 -12.84 4.58 12.20
C GLY A 318 -13.89 4.73 11.10
N GLN A 319 -13.41 5.11 9.94
CA GLN A 319 -14.15 5.11 8.68
C GLN A 319 -13.22 4.90 7.51
N LEU A 320 -13.75 4.49 6.38
CA LEU A 320 -13.06 4.45 5.09
C LEU A 320 -13.71 5.46 4.15
N THR A 321 -12.91 6.34 3.60
CA THR A 321 -13.32 7.25 2.54
C THR A 321 -12.68 6.83 1.22
N ILE A 322 -13.50 6.59 0.20
CA ILE A 322 -13.05 6.38 -1.17
C ILE A 322 -13.11 7.72 -1.88
N VAL A 323 -11.97 8.21 -2.32
CA VAL A 323 -11.86 9.38 -3.19
C VAL A 323 -11.67 8.88 -4.61
N HIS A 324 -12.73 9.01 -5.42
CA HIS A 324 -12.73 8.43 -6.77
C HIS A 324 -11.80 9.18 -7.70
N GLY A 325 -11.02 8.43 -8.48
CA GLY A 325 -10.24 8.93 -9.61
C GLY A 325 -11.13 9.54 -10.69
N ALA A 326 -10.63 10.49 -11.43
CA ALA A 326 -11.36 11.13 -12.53
C ALA A 326 -10.44 11.93 -13.46
N PRO A 327 -10.77 12.13 -14.75
CA PRO A 327 -9.98 12.91 -15.70
C PRO A 327 -9.68 14.37 -15.33
N GLY A 328 -10.15 14.84 -14.23
CA GLY A 328 -9.83 16.18 -13.68
C GLY A 328 -9.04 16.13 -12.37
N GLY A 329 -8.57 14.95 -11.99
CA GLY A 329 -7.93 14.63 -10.74
C GLY A 329 -8.88 13.99 -9.71
N PRO A 330 -8.34 13.32 -8.69
CA PRO A 330 -9.13 12.57 -7.72
C PRO A 330 -10.13 13.46 -6.97
N GLY A 331 -11.35 12.95 -6.78
CA GLY A 331 -12.45 13.65 -6.13
C GLY A 331 -13.14 14.75 -6.96
N THR A 332 -12.82 14.92 -8.25
CA THR A 332 -13.44 15.95 -9.09
C THR A 332 -14.67 15.47 -9.84
N GLY A 333 -14.72 14.20 -10.23
CA GLY A 333 -15.80 13.64 -11.06
C GLY A 333 -16.99 13.14 -10.25
N ARG A 334 -16.74 12.36 -9.23
CA ARG A 334 -17.74 11.70 -8.38
C ARG A 334 -17.59 12.17 -6.93
N ARG A 335 -18.68 12.12 -6.17
CA ARG A 335 -18.59 12.38 -4.72
C ARG A 335 -17.85 11.24 -4.05
N ASN A 336 -17.07 11.57 -3.02
CA ASN A 336 -16.44 10.57 -2.18
C ASN A 336 -17.48 9.62 -1.59
N THR A 337 -17.15 8.34 -1.53
CA THR A 337 -17.97 7.33 -0.86
C THR A 337 -17.39 7.09 0.53
N VAL A 338 -18.24 7.05 1.55
CA VAL A 338 -17.81 6.85 2.93
C VAL A 338 -18.48 5.61 3.49
N PHE A 339 -17.68 4.72 4.06
CA PHE A 339 -18.13 3.55 4.80
C PHE A 339 -17.70 3.63 6.26
N SER A 340 -18.56 3.16 7.13
CA SER A 340 -18.30 2.91 8.55
C SER A 340 -19.12 1.71 9.00
N GLN A 341 -18.94 1.23 10.22
CA GLN A 341 -19.80 0.18 10.77
C GLN A 341 -21.25 0.61 10.95
N GLU A 342 -21.55 1.92 10.94
CA GLU A 342 -22.92 2.46 10.90
C GLU A 342 -23.56 2.43 9.50
N THR A 343 -22.79 2.09 8.45
CA THR A 343 -23.32 1.95 7.08
C THR A 343 -24.25 0.75 7.02
N PRO A 344 -25.53 0.92 6.59
CA PRO A 344 -26.47 -0.19 6.52
C PRO A 344 -25.96 -1.35 5.69
N GLY A 345 -25.92 -2.53 6.28
CA GLY A 345 -25.41 -3.76 5.66
C GLY A 345 -24.00 -4.16 6.11
N ILE A 346 -23.20 -3.24 6.59
CA ILE A 346 -21.88 -3.58 7.14
C ILE A 346 -22.05 -4.21 8.53
N PRO A 347 -21.47 -5.40 8.77
CA PRO A 347 -21.57 -6.08 10.08
C PRO A 347 -20.75 -5.38 11.17
N GLY A 348 -21.25 -5.40 12.40
CA GLY A 348 -20.59 -4.85 13.58
C GLY A 348 -21.35 -3.64 14.14
N ASP A 349 -20.94 -3.21 15.32
CA ASP A 349 -21.43 -2.00 15.97
C ASP A 349 -20.24 -1.09 16.22
N SER A 350 -20.27 0.17 15.76
CA SER A 350 -19.19 1.13 15.97
C SER A 350 -18.87 1.28 17.45
N GLN A 351 -17.67 0.91 17.84
CA GLN A 351 -17.13 1.10 19.18
C GLN A 351 -15.84 1.89 19.13
N GLY A 352 -15.52 2.58 20.19
CA GLY A 352 -14.26 3.32 20.26
C GLY A 352 -13.07 2.40 20.13
N LYS A 353 -12.12 2.75 19.26
CA LYS A 353 -10.89 2.04 18.94
C LYS A 353 -11.05 0.83 17.99
N ASP A 354 -12.18 0.65 17.36
CA ASP A 354 -12.34 -0.39 16.34
C ASP A 354 -11.46 -0.13 15.14
N MET A 355 -11.24 1.15 14.81
CA MET A 355 -10.35 1.57 13.71
C MET A 355 -10.79 0.97 12.36
N PHE A 356 -12.11 0.98 12.09
CA PHE A 356 -12.65 0.55 10.81
C PHE A 356 -11.99 1.32 9.66
N GLY A 357 -11.51 0.62 8.64
CA GLY A 357 -10.82 1.24 7.52
C GLY A 357 -9.34 1.54 7.75
N ALA A 358 -8.74 1.04 8.85
CA ALA A 358 -7.32 1.28 9.14
C ALA A 358 -6.38 0.85 8.01
N VAL A 359 -6.71 -0.25 7.32
CA VAL A 359 -6.07 -0.72 6.09
C VAL A 359 -7.16 -1.29 5.20
N SER A 360 -7.08 -1.05 3.91
CA SER A 360 -8.08 -1.53 2.95
C SER A 360 -7.41 -1.83 1.61
N GLY A 361 -8.00 -2.71 0.83
CA GLY A 361 -7.50 -3.06 -0.50
C GLY A 361 -8.61 -3.60 -1.38
N THR A 362 -8.37 -3.66 -2.67
CA THR A 362 -9.34 -4.10 -3.67
C THR A 362 -8.78 -5.23 -4.54
N GLY A 363 -9.67 -6.12 -5.00
CA GLY A 363 -9.38 -7.24 -5.88
C GLY A 363 -10.65 -8.05 -6.11
N ASP A 364 -10.70 -8.82 -7.16
CA ASP A 364 -11.84 -9.70 -7.47
C ASP A 364 -11.67 -11.04 -6.72
N VAL A 365 -12.16 -11.08 -5.46
CA VAL A 365 -12.00 -12.27 -4.60
C VAL A 365 -13.09 -13.30 -4.81
N ASN A 366 -14.22 -12.91 -5.41
CA ASN A 366 -15.35 -13.80 -5.69
C ASN A 366 -15.46 -14.20 -7.17
N GLY A 367 -14.56 -13.75 -8.02
CA GLY A 367 -14.45 -14.12 -9.43
C GLY A 367 -15.63 -13.65 -10.29
N ASP A 368 -16.35 -12.60 -9.88
CA ASP A 368 -17.50 -12.10 -10.64
C ASP A 368 -17.12 -11.03 -11.68
N GLY A 369 -15.85 -10.68 -11.75
CA GLY A 369 -15.29 -9.71 -12.68
C GLY A 369 -15.41 -8.25 -12.22
N HIS A 370 -15.84 -8.03 -10.99
CA HIS A 370 -15.92 -6.71 -10.36
C HIS A 370 -14.97 -6.64 -9.15
N PRO A 371 -14.24 -5.52 -8.98
CA PRO A 371 -13.36 -5.39 -7.82
C PRO A 371 -14.16 -5.40 -6.51
N ASP A 372 -13.78 -6.27 -5.60
CA ASP A 372 -14.29 -6.30 -4.23
C ASP A 372 -13.40 -5.43 -3.33
N LEU A 373 -13.95 -5.00 -2.19
CA LEU A 373 -13.25 -4.19 -1.21
C LEU A 373 -13.08 -4.96 0.11
N VAL A 374 -11.83 -5.12 0.55
CA VAL A 374 -11.49 -5.70 1.86
C VAL A 374 -11.10 -4.60 2.82
N ILE A 375 -11.75 -4.54 3.99
CA ILE A 375 -11.59 -3.49 5.00
C ILE A 375 -11.17 -4.12 6.32
N ASN A 376 -10.06 -3.66 6.89
CA ASN A 376 -9.62 -4.07 8.22
C ASN A 376 -10.26 -3.23 9.33
N THR A 377 -10.61 -3.91 10.42
CA THR A 377 -11.10 -3.33 11.68
C THR A 377 -10.28 -3.96 12.83
N PRO A 378 -9.03 -3.53 13.03
CA PRO A 378 -8.10 -4.23 13.92
C PRO A 378 -8.48 -4.17 15.41
N GLY A 379 -9.32 -3.23 15.81
CA GLY A 379 -9.79 -3.10 17.20
C GLY A 379 -11.06 -3.88 17.52
N GLU A 380 -11.77 -4.40 16.52
CA GLU A 380 -13.05 -5.09 16.69
C GLU A 380 -12.94 -6.22 17.72
N ASP A 381 -13.80 -6.19 18.72
CA ASP A 381 -13.83 -7.16 19.83
C ASP A 381 -12.45 -7.42 20.46
N LYS A 382 -11.49 -6.51 20.31
CA LYS A 382 -10.09 -6.62 20.75
C LYS A 382 -9.29 -7.72 20.06
N ALA A 383 -9.83 -8.34 19.05
CA ALA A 383 -9.23 -9.45 18.31
C ALA A 383 -9.06 -9.12 16.82
N GLY A 384 -9.78 -8.11 16.35
CA GLY A 384 -9.76 -7.69 14.96
C GLY A 384 -10.69 -8.49 14.06
N ARG A 385 -10.97 -7.88 12.95
CA ARG A 385 -11.87 -8.35 11.90
C ARG A 385 -11.38 -7.82 10.55
N PHE A 386 -11.64 -8.51 9.49
CA PHE A 386 -11.77 -7.88 8.19
C PHE A 386 -13.16 -8.10 7.60
N THR A 387 -13.62 -7.15 6.81
CA THR A 387 -14.92 -7.17 6.16
C THR A 387 -14.73 -7.11 4.66
N LEU A 388 -15.39 -8.01 3.93
CA LEU A 388 -15.45 -8.01 2.47
C LEU A 388 -16.75 -7.34 2.03
N LEU A 389 -16.66 -6.37 1.14
CA LEU A 389 -17.76 -5.75 0.42
C LEU A 389 -17.62 -6.12 -1.06
N PRO A 390 -18.46 -7.03 -1.59
CA PRO A 390 -18.40 -7.37 -3.01
C PRO A 390 -18.68 -6.17 -3.91
N GLY A 391 -18.02 -6.13 -5.06
CA GLY A 391 -18.28 -5.15 -6.10
C GLY A 391 -19.71 -5.27 -6.64
N ALA A 392 -20.31 -4.13 -6.98
CA ALA A 392 -21.64 -4.11 -7.58
C ALA A 392 -21.54 -4.39 -9.10
N ILE A 393 -22.41 -5.25 -9.60
CA ILE A 393 -22.47 -5.66 -11.02
C ILE A 393 -22.70 -4.47 -11.97
N ASP A 394 -23.28 -3.38 -11.47
CA ASP A 394 -23.53 -2.17 -12.27
C ASP A 394 -22.36 -1.19 -12.28
N GLY A 395 -21.20 -1.57 -11.69
CA GLY A 395 -20.02 -0.72 -11.62
C GLY A 395 -20.19 0.48 -10.67
N SER A 396 -21.18 0.44 -9.77
CA SER A 396 -21.36 1.52 -8.79
C SER A 396 -20.32 1.51 -7.66
N GLY A 397 -19.47 0.48 -7.61
CA GLY A 397 -18.46 0.24 -6.59
C GLY A 397 -18.92 -0.77 -5.53
N PRO A 398 -18.26 -0.83 -4.35
CA PRO A 398 -18.56 -1.84 -3.33
C PRO A 398 -20.01 -1.78 -2.81
N ASP A 399 -20.62 -2.95 -2.66
CA ASP A 399 -22.01 -3.09 -2.18
C ASP A 399 -22.06 -3.49 -0.70
N PRO A 400 -22.34 -2.56 0.23
CA PRO A 400 -22.37 -2.87 1.65
C PRO A 400 -23.53 -3.80 2.05
N SER A 401 -24.58 -3.93 1.22
CA SER A 401 -25.69 -4.84 1.52
C SER A 401 -25.32 -6.32 1.40
N ARG A 402 -24.19 -6.62 0.77
CA ARG A 402 -23.61 -7.96 0.60
C ARG A 402 -22.38 -8.19 1.48
N ALA A 403 -22.12 -7.27 2.42
CA ALA A 403 -20.93 -7.33 3.25
C ALA A 403 -20.85 -8.62 4.08
N THR A 404 -19.66 -9.19 4.18
CA THR A 404 -19.36 -10.37 4.99
C THR A 404 -18.19 -10.10 5.93
N ALA A 405 -18.33 -10.45 7.20
CA ALA A 405 -17.29 -10.25 8.21
C ALA A 405 -16.55 -11.57 8.52
N PHE A 406 -15.25 -11.44 8.77
CA PHE A 406 -14.35 -12.52 9.10
C PHE A 406 -13.67 -12.21 10.44
N ASP A 407 -14.17 -12.83 11.50
CA ASP A 407 -13.74 -12.59 12.89
C ASP A 407 -12.68 -13.59 13.34
N ALA A 408 -11.68 -13.11 14.08
CA ALA A 408 -10.62 -13.95 14.65
C ALA A 408 -11.16 -15.17 15.44
N THR A 409 -12.23 -14.96 16.19
CA THR A 409 -12.85 -16.00 17.03
C THR A 409 -13.43 -17.16 16.21
N THR A 410 -13.90 -16.91 14.99
CA THR A 410 -14.41 -17.94 14.08
C THR A 410 -13.32 -18.95 13.70
N TYR A 411 -12.09 -18.49 13.58
CA TYR A 411 -10.94 -19.31 13.17
C TYR A 411 -10.07 -19.75 14.34
N GLY A 412 -10.49 -19.46 15.57
CA GLY A 412 -9.77 -19.89 16.78
C GLY A 412 -8.44 -19.19 17.00
N VAL A 413 -8.20 -18.05 16.33
CA VAL A 413 -6.99 -17.21 16.48
C VAL A 413 -7.26 -16.04 17.41
N LYS A 414 -6.19 -15.48 18.00
CA LYS A 414 -6.31 -14.37 18.98
C LYS A 414 -6.48 -13.01 18.31
N SER A 415 -5.99 -12.88 17.10
CA SER A 415 -6.11 -11.64 16.32
C SER A 415 -6.11 -11.98 14.84
N ILE A 416 -6.77 -11.13 14.05
CA ILE A 416 -6.83 -11.24 12.60
C ILE A 416 -6.81 -9.86 11.96
N SER A 417 -6.07 -9.72 10.86
CA SER A 417 -6.05 -8.53 10.02
C SER A 417 -5.62 -8.93 8.62
N ALA A 418 -6.41 -8.63 7.60
CA ALA A 418 -6.03 -8.90 6.22
C ALA A 418 -4.77 -8.10 5.86
N THR A 419 -3.85 -8.71 5.15
CA THR A 419 -2.66 -8.06 4.62
C THR A 419 -2.97 -7.44 3.25
N MET A 420 -2.20 -6.44 2.87
CA MET A 420 -2.27 -5.85 1.53
C MET A 420 -0.88 -5.95 0.88
N PRO A 421 -0.78 -6.19 -0.40
CA PRO A 421 -1.86 -6.32 -1.38
C PRO A 421 -2.67 -7.61 -1.26
N LEU A 422 -3.83 -7.63 -1.92
CA LEU A 422 -4.54 -8.86 -2.21
C LEU A 422 -3.84 -9.55 -3.39
N LEU A 423 -3.68 -10.87 -3.37
CA LEU A 423 -2.79 -11.64 -4.23
C LEU A 423 -3.49 -12.90 -4.76
N ASP A 424 -3.10 -13.40 -5.93
CA ASP A 424 -3.50 -14.71 -6.44
C ASP A 424 -2.42 -15.75 -6.07
N ILE A 425 -2.47 -16.21 -4.81
CA ILE A 425 -1.45 -17.08 -4.20
C ILE A 425 -1.47 -18.49 -4.79
N ASP A 426 -2.66 -18.99 -5.17
CA ASP A 426 -2.79 -20.36 -5.68
C ASP A 426 -2.95 -20.45 -7.21
N GLY A 427 -2.86 -19.31 -7.90
CA GLY A 427 -2.77 -19.23 -9.34
C GLY A 427 -4.06 -19.62 -10.05
N ASP A 428 -5.20 -19.53 -9.37
CA ASP A 428 -6.49 -19.92 -9.95
C ASP A 428 -7.21 -18.79 -10.70
N GLY A 429 -6.61 -17.58 -10.68
CA GLY A 429 -7.11 -16.39 -11.36
C GLY A 429 -8.07 -15.56 -10.51
N HIS A 430 -8.27 -15.92 -9.24
CA HIS A 430 -9.05 -15.16 -8.27
C HIS A 430 -8.13 -14.57 -7.20
N THR A 431 -8.52 -13.45 -6.67
CA THR A 431 -7.73 -12.79 -5.64
C THR A 431 -7.95 -13.44 -4.28
N ASP A 432 -6.87 -13.84 -3.62
CA ASP A 432 -6.88 -14.37 -2.27
C ASP A 432 -6.68 -13.29 -1.22
N VAL A 433 -7.14 -13.54 0.01
CA VAL A 433 -6.84 -12.71 1.17
C VAL A 433 -5.90 -13.45 2.11
N VAL A 434 -4.70 -12.92 2.30
CA VAL A 434 -3.80 -13.38 3.36
C VAL A 434 -4.09 -12.56 4.61
N ALA A 435 -4.39 -13.21 5.73
CA ALA A 435 -4.62 -12.53 6.99
C ALA A 435 -3.52 -12.84 8.00
N GLU A 436 -2.89 -11.78 8.55
CA GLU A 436 -1.96 -11.91 9.68
C GLU A 436 -2.73 -12.28 10.95
N THR A 437 -2.19 -13.23 11.69
CA THR A 437 -2.73 -13.67 12.96
C THR A 437 -1.64 -13.72 14.04
N SER A 438 -2.03 -13.94 15.31
CA SER A 438 -1.07 -14.16 16.39
C SER A 438 -0.17 -15.38 16.18
N ASP A 439 -0.61 -16.34 15.38
CA ASP A 439 -0.01 -17.67 15.26
C ASP A 439 0.64 -17.89 13.88
N GLY A 440 0.42 -17.00 12.92
CA GLY A 440 0.95 -17.08 11.56
C GLY A 440 0.06 -16.35 10.57
N PHE A 441 -0.08 -16.91 9.37
CA PHE A 441 -0.90 -16.35 8.30
C PHE A 441 -2.02 -17.33 7.95
N LEU A 442 -3.26 -16.81 7.89
CA LEU A 442 -4.40 -17.53 7.34
C LEU A 442 -4.59 -17.11 5.88
N LEU A 443 -4.57 -18.07 4.98
CA LEU A 443 -4.92 -17.86 3.58
C LEU A 443 -6.42 -18.14 3.40
N PHE A 444 -7.15 -17.16 2.90
CA PHE A 444 -8.55 -17.23 2.49
C PHE A 444 -8.57 -17.25 0.96
N PRO A 445 -8.72 -18.42 0.35
CA PRO A 445 -8.69 -18.53 -1.10
C PRO A 445 -9.88 -17.86 -1.78
N GLY A 446 -9.61 -17.12 -2.85
CA GLY A 446 -10.61 -16.60 -3.75
C GLY A 446 -11.34 -17.69 -4.51
N GLY A 447 -12.42 -17.36 -5.23
CA GLY A 447 -13.09 -18.34 -6.05
C GLY A 447 -14.34 -17.84 -6.76
N ALA A 448 -14.72 -18.52 -7.83
CA ALA A 448 -15.70 -18.09 -8.83
C ALA A 448 -17.18 -18.00 -8.35
N ALA A 449 -17.51 -18.35 -7.13
CA ALA A 449 -18.91 -18.36 -6.68
C ALA A 449 -19.09 -17.93 -5.22
N GLU A 450 -18.07 -18.13 -4.41
CA GLU A 450 -18.10 -17.82 -2.99
C GLU A 450 -16.70 -17.47 -2.48
N PHE A 451 -16.64 -16.71 -1.40
CA PHE A 451 -15.41 -16.40 -0.70
C PHE A 451 -15.58 -16.71 0.81
N PRO A 452 -14.64 -17.43 1.44
CA PRO A 452 -13.52 -18.13 0.80
C PRO A 452 -14.00 -19.36 0.03
N ALA A 453 -13.31 -19.72 -1.06
CA ALA A 453 -13.66 -20.86 -1.92
C ALA A 453 -13.49 -22.21 -1.22
N ARG A 454 -12.66 -22.27 -0.20
CA ARG A 454 -12.42 -23.42 0.68
C ARG A 454 -12.06 -22.95 2.09
N GLU A 455 -12.02 -23.88 3.04
CA GLU A 455 -11.60 -23.59 4.41
C GLU A 455 -10.24 -22.90 4.44
N PRO A 456 -10.09 -21.78 5.16
CA PRO A 456 -8.83 -21.08 5.28
C PRO A 456 -7.73 -21.94 5.91
N GLU A 457 -6.53 -21.86 5.37
CA GLU A 457 -5.37 -22.64 5.79
C GLU A 457 -4.41 -21.79 6.61
N LEU A 458 -4.09 -22.26 7.83
CA LEU A 458 -3.10 -21.62 8.69
C LEU A 458 -1.69 -22.07 8.29
N THR A 459 -0.92 -21.14 7.77
CA THR A 459 0.53 -21.29 7.63
C THR A 459 1.18 -20.82 8.92
N GLU A 460 1.65 -21.76 9.75
CA GLU A 460 2.38 -21.43 10.98
C GLU A 460 3.61 -20.60 10.61
N GLY A 461 3.69 -19.46 11.26
CA GLY A 461 4.44 -18.31 10.82
C GLY A 461 5.89 -18.57 10.48
N ALA A 462 6.45 -17.65 9.70
CA ALA A 462 7.87 -17.49 9.44
C ALA A 462 8.78 -17.47 10.69
N LYS A 463 8.23 -17.68 11.86
CA LYS A 463 8.93 -17.76 13.16
C LYS A 463 9.97 -18.88 13.24
N ASP A 464 9.87 -19.90 12.37
CA ASP A 464 10.74 -21.07 12.36
C ASP A 464 11.53 -21.28 11.07
N VAL A 465 11.54 -20.34 10.15
CA VAL A 465 12.45 -20.36 8.98
C VAL A 465 13.87 -20.14 9.48
N ARG A 466 14.60 -21.24 9.65
CA ARG A 466 15.99 -21.30 10.13
C ARG A 466 17.01 -20.99 9.06
#